data_60b1ec3c9a88f1ae33276bffcc00a267
#
_entry.id   60b1ec3c9a88f1ae33276bffcc00a267
#
_cell.length_a   1.000
_cell.length_b   1.000
_cell.length_c   1.000
_cell.angle_alpha   90.00
_cell.angle_beta   90.00
_cell.angle_gamma   90.00
#
_symmetry.space_group_name_H-M   'P 1'
#
loop_
_entity.id
_entity.type
_entity.pdbx_description
1 polymer ?
#
loop_
_entity_poly.entity_id
_entity_poly.type
_entity_poly.pdbx_seq_one_letter_code
_entity_poly.pdbx_strand_id
1 'polypeptide(L)'
;RLRISVADKVCGDYGGRNMKSFLIIGLGRFGRHMAQKLIEAGHEVLAVEISEERADAAVDIVPQILIGDATDERFMSTIGVKNFDMAVVAISENFQQVLEITVLLEDLGCKYTVARATREVHKKLLLRNGADHVIYAEKEIAERLAMRYGADNIFDYVELTGDIGIYEIGLPIKWKGES
;
A
#
# COMPACT_ATOMS: atom_id res chain seq x y z
N ARG A 1 13.10 9.91 -31.43
CA ARG A 1 12.57 9.71 -30.04
C ARG A 1 13.22 8.44 -29.51
N LEU A 2 14.33 8.58 -28.81
CA LEU A 2 14.88 7.47 -28.03
C LEU A 2 14.13 7.45 -26.69
N ARG A 3 13.19 6.52 -26.53
CA ARG A 3 12.65 6.16 -25.22
C ARG A 3 13.60 5.12 -24.63
N ILE A 4 14.46 5.54 -23.71
CA ILE A 4 15.14 4.59 -22.84
C ILE A 4 14.19 4.39 -21.66
N SER A 5 13.30 3.42 -21.78
CA SER A 5 12.50 2.93 -20.64
C SER A 5 13.39 1.97 -19.87
N VAL A 6 13.96 2.43 -18.76
CA VAL A 6 14.68 1.56 -17.82
C VAL A 6 13.69 0.62 -17.12
N ALA A 7 12.39 0.98 -17.10
CA ALA A 7 11.33 0.19 -16.47
C ALA A 7 11.09 -1.18 -17.14
N ASP A 8 11.23 -1.29 -18.45
CA ASP A 8 10.99 -2.55 -19.18
C ASP A 8 12.13 -3.56 -19.06
N LYS A 9 13.30 -3.16 -18.57
CA LYS A 9 14.46 -4.06 -18.38
C LYS A 9 14.70 -4.46 -16.92
N VAL A 10 14.09 -3.81 -15.95
CA VAL A 10 14.25 -4.15 -14.53
C VAL A 10 13.19 -5.18 -14.08
N CYS A 11 12.11 -5.39 -14.84
CA CYS A 11 11.17 -6.50 -14.65
C CYS A 11 11.59 -7.83 -15.29
N GLY A 12 12.83 -7.94 -15.78
CA GLY A 12 13.43 -9.17 -16.27
C GLY A 12 14.01 -9.98 -15.11
N ASP A 13 13.31 -11.03 -14.72
CA ASP A 13 13.84 -12.23 -14.07
C ASP A 13 14.68 -12.03 -12.79
N TYR A 14 14.12 -11.39 -11.78
CA TYR A 14 14.54 -11.65 -10.41
C TYR A 14 14.01 -13.04 -10.03
N GLY A 15 14.88 -14.02 -10.09
CA GLY A 15 14.62 -15.42 -9.81
C GLY A 15 13.80 -15.65 -8.56
N GLY A 16 12.73 -16.47 -8.69
CA GLY A 16 11.86 -16.90 -7.62
C GLY A 16 11.02 -15.77 -7.05
N ARG A 17 9.84 -15.48 -7.62
CA ARG A 17 8.85 -14.65 -6.94
C ARG A 17 8.54 -15.31 -5.60
N ASN A 18 9.11 -14.77 -4.53
CA ASN A 18 8.80 -15.23 -3.18
C ASN A 18 7.34 -14.83 -2.92
N MET A 19 6.42 -15.79 -3.05
CA MET A 19 5.01 -15.59 -2.78
C MET A 19 4.87 -15.15 -1.33
N LYS A 20 4.27 -13.99 -1.10
CA LYS A 20 4.03 -13.44 0.23
C LYS A 20 2.55 -13.53 0.56
N SER A 21 2.25 -13.54 1.85
CA SER A 21 0.89 -13.54 2.39
C SER A 21 0.53 -12.19 2.99
N PHE A 22 -0.62 -11.66 2.58
CA PHE A 22 -1.12 -10.35 3.01
C PHE A 22 -2.47 -10.48 3.70
N LEU A 23 -2.64 -9.74 4.79
CA LEU A 23 -3.92 -9.54 5.46
C LEU A 23 -4.41 -8.11 5.17
N ILE A 24 -5.52 -7.99 4.46
CA ILE A 24 -6.12 -6.67 4.14
C ILE A 24 -7.34 -6.45 5.02
N ILE A 25 -7.33 -5.40 5.84
CA ILE A 25 -8.43 -5.07 6.74
C ILE A 25 -9.18 -3.86 6.21
N GLY A 26 -10.41 -4.09 5.76
CA GLY A 26 -11.28 -3.13 5.09
C GLY A 26 -11.21 -3.21 3.57
N LEU A 27 -12.35 -3.53 2.93
CA LEU A 27 -12.52 -3.63 1.48
C LEU A 27 -13.21 -2.39 0.89
N GLY A 28 -12.90 -1.21 1.42
CA GLY A 28 -13.20 0.05 0.77
C GLY A 28 -12.45 0.20 -0.57
N ARG A 29 -12.58 1.35 -1.25
CA ARG A 29 -11.93 1.58 -2.56
C ARG A 29 -10.44 1.28 -2.54
N PHE A 30 -9.70 1.78 -1.54
CA PHE A 30 -8.27 1.56 -1.41
C PHE A 30 -7.94 0.07 -1.15
N GLY A 31 -8.60 -0.56 -0.17
CA GLY A 31 -8.35 -1.97 0.19
C GLY A 31 -8.60 -2.93 -0.97
N ARG A 32 -9.68 -2.74 -1.73
CA ARG A 32 -9.97 -3.56 -2.93
C ARG A 32 -8.91 -3.41 -4.00
N HIS A 33 -8.49 -2.19 -4.32
CA HIS A 33 -7.43 -1.98 -5.31
C HIS A 33 -6.09 -2.56 -4.86
N MET A 34 -5.75 -2.41 -3.58
CA MET A 34 -4.52 -2.98 -3.02
C MET A 34 -4.55 -4.51 -3.10
N ALA A 35 -5.63 -5.15 -2.64
CA ALA A 35 -5.83 -6.59 -2.70
C ALA A 35 -5.73 -7.11 -4.15
N GLN A 36 -6.43 -6.47 -5.08
CA GLN A 36 -6.39 -6.82 -6.50
C GLN A 36 -4.96 -6.81 -7.05
N LYS A 37 -4.21 -5.74 -6.79
CA LYS A 37 -2.83 -5.61 -7.31
C LYS A 37 -1.87 -6.63 -6.70
N LEU A 38 -2.05 -6.98 -5.44
CA LEU A 38 -1.27 -8.03 -4.78
C LEU A 38 -1.57 -9.41 -5.39
N ILE A 39 -2.85 -9.73 -5.64
CA ILE A 39 -3.26 -10.98 -6.29
C ILE A 39 -2.74 -11.05 -7.73
N GLU A 40 -2.87 -9.97 -8.51
CA GLU A 40 -2.31 -9.88 -9.87
C GLU A 40 -0.79 -10.07 -9.88
N ALA A 41 -0.10 -9.65 -8.82
CA ALA A 41 1.34 -9.84 -8.65
C ALA A 41 1.70 -11.28 -8.19
N GLY A 42 0.72 -12.16 -7.93
CA GLY A 42 0.92 -13.55 -7.55
C GLY A 42 1.12 -13.77 -6.06
N HIS A 43 0.60 -12.90 -5.22
CA HIS A 43 0.62 -13.02 -3.76
C HIS A 43 -0.69 -13.58 -3.21
N GLU A 44 -0.63 -14.17 -2.01
CA GLU A 44 -1.81 -14.61 -1.28
C GLU A 44 -2.41 -13.43 -0.50
N VAL A 45 -3.73 -13.29 -0.59
CA VAL A 45 -4.46 -12.23 0.12
C VAL A 45 -5.65 -12.82 0.85
N LEU A 46 -5.70 -12.59 2.16
CA LEU A 46 -6.89 -12.75 2.98
C LEU A 46 -7.42 -11.34 3.32
N ALA A 47 -8.70 -11.11 3.12
CA ALA A 47 -9.33 -9.86 3.51
C ALA A 47 -10.28 -10.05 4.70
N VAL A 48 -10.36 -9.03 5.54
CA VAL A 48 -11.36 -8.89 6.61
C VAL A 48 -12.20 -7.67 6.32
N GLU A 49 -13.51 -7.84 6.30
CA GLU A 49 -14.48 -6.76 6.09
C GLU A 49 -15.66 -6.94 7.05
N ILE A 50 -16.13 -5.85 7.64
CA ILE A 50 -17.26 -5.87 8.56
C ILE A 50 -18.61 -5.84 7.83
N SER A 51 -18.66 -5.27 6.64
CA SER A 51 -19.88 -5.12 5.83
C SER A 51 -20.01 -6.26 4.84
N GLU A 52 -21.10 -7.05 4.96
CA GLU A 52 -21.44 -8.10 3.99
C GLU A 52 -21.58 -7.53 2.57
N GLU A 53 -22.24 -6.38 2.41
CA GLU A 53 -22.41 -5.74 1.11
C GLU A 53 -21.06 -5.41 0.43
N ARG A 54 -20.07 -4.91 1.21
CA ARG A 54 -18.73 -4.63 0.66
C ARG A 54 -17.94 -5.90 0.38
N ALA A 55 -18.13 -6.93 1.18
CA ALA A 55 -17.53 -8.25 0.95
C ALA A 55 -18.07 -8.87 -0.34
N ASP A 56 -19.39 -8.89 -0.53
CA ASP A 56 -20.05 -9.41 -1.73
C ASP A 56 -19.61 -8.64 -2.99
N ALA A 57 -19.46 -7.33 -2.90
CA ALA A 57 -18.99 -6.50 -4.00
C ALA A 57 -17.50 -6.72 -4.36
N ALA A 58 -16.76 -7.47 -3.54
CA ALA A 58 -15.34 -7.73 -3.72
C ALA A 58 -15.01 -9.21 -4.01
N VAL A 59 -15.99 -10.14 -3.92
CA VAL A 59 -15.77 -11.58 -4.01
C VAL A 59 -15.14 -12.03 -5.33
N ASP A 60 -15.45 -11.35 -6.44
CA ASP A 60 -14.86 -11.65 -7.75
C ASP A 60 -13.39 -11.23 -7.86
N ILE A 61 -12.95 -10.34 -6.97
CA ILE A 61 -11.58 -9.78 -6.97
C ILE A 61 -10.73 -10.46 -5.90
N VAL A 62 -11.31 -10.68 -4.71
CA VAL A 62 -10.61 -11.22 -3.54
C VAL A 62 -11.22 -12.57 -3.19
N PRO A 63 -10.55 -13.70 -3.49
CA PRO A 63 -11.12 -15.03 -3.30
C PRO A 63 -11.35 -15.44 -1.84
N GLN A 64 -10.61 -14.83 -0.92
CA GLN A 64 -10.66 -15.15 0.50
C GLN A 64 -11.05 -13.91 1.30
N ILE A 65 -12.30 -13.86 1.73
CA ILE A 65 -12.84 -12.78 2.56
C ILE A 65 -13.46 -13.38 3.81
N LEU A 66 -13.09 -12.84 4.97
CA LEU A 66 -13.74 -13.10 6.24
C LEU A 66 -14.60 -11.90 6.62
N ILE A 67 -15.87 -12.16 6.91
CA ILE A 67 -16.78 -11.14 7.42
C ILE A 67 -16.67 -11.11 8.94
N GLY A 68 -16.27 -9.96 9.50
CA GLY A 68 -16.10 -9.80 10.94
C GLY A 68 -15.53 -8.44 11.33
N ASP A 69 -15.60 -8.16 12.63
CA ASP A 69 -15.08 -6.94 13.22
C ASP A 69 -13.60 -7.12 13.57
N ALA A 70 -12.73 -6.39 12.88
CA ALA A 70 -11.29 -6.45 13.12
C ALA A 70 -10.84 -5.77 14.43
N THR A 71 -11.74 -5.10 15.15
CA THR A 71 -11.48 -4.61 16.52
C THR A 71 -11.73 -5.69 17.59
N ASP A 72 -12.38 -6.81 17.23
CA ASP A 72 -12.56 -7.94 18.13
C ASP A 72 -11.30 -8.81 18.20
N GLU A 73 -10.63 -8.76 19.35
CA GLU A 73 -9.41 -9.53 19.62
C GLU A 73 -9.61 -11.05 19.44
N ARG A 74 -10.76 -11.58 19.84
CA ARG A 74 -11.07 -13.02 19.73
C ARG A 74 -11.15 -13.41 18.27
N PHE A 75 -11.84 -12.63 17.46
CA PHE A 75 -11.95 -12.85 16.03
C PHE A 75 -10.56 -12.79 15.37
N MET A 76 -9.77 -11.74 15.62
CA MET A 76 -8.45 -11.57 15.02
C MET A 76 -7.45 -12.65 15.47
N SER A 77 -7.54 -13.11 16.70
CA SER A 77 -6.71 -14.23 17.19
C SER A 77 -6.94 -15.52 16.42
N THR A 78 -8.18 -15.77 15.94
CA THR A 78 -8.49 -16.98 15.13
C THR A 78 -7.90 -16.95 13.73
N ILE A 79 -7.61 -15.76 13.20
CA ILE A 79 -7.06 -15.58 11.84
C ILE A 79 -5.58 -15.98 11.79
N GLY A 80 -4.87 -15.92 12.92
CA GLY A 80 -3.46 -16.26 12.97
C GLY A 80 -2.58 -15.18 12.33
N VAL A 81 -2.79 -13.93 12.71
CA VAL A 81 -2.16 -12.71 12.17
C VAL A 81 -0.64 -12.81 12.00
N LYS A 82 0.06 -13.45 12.94
CA LYS A 82 1.52 -13.67 12.92
C LYS A 82 2.05 -14.48 11.72
N ASN A 83 1.17 -15.19 11.03
CA ASN A 83 1.55 -16.02 9.88
C ASN A 83 1.64 -15.21 8.58
N PHE A 84 1.04 -14.03 8.54
CA PHE A 84 1.12 -13.13 7.39
C PHE A 84 2.44 -12.38 7.34
N ASP A 85 2.92 -12.09 6.14
CA ASP A 85 4.12 -11.30 5.95
C ASP A 85 3.85 -9.81 6.14
N MET A 86 2.61 -9.39 5.90
CA MET A 86 2.19 -8.00 6.08
C MET A 86 0.68 -7.91 6.33
N ALA A 87 0.27 -7.03 7.24
CA ALA A 87 -1.11 -6.60 7.40
C ALA A 87 -1.28 -5.15 6.94
N VAL A 88 -2.38 -4.86 6.25
CA VAL A 88 -2.72 -3.51 5.76
C VAL A 88 -4.06 -3.09 6.32
N VAL A 89 -4.08 -2.08 7.18
CA VAL A 89 -5.31 -1.47 7.70
C VAL A 89 -5.77 -0.40 6.72
N ALA A 90 -6.73 -0.78 5.85
CA ALA A 90 -7.21 0.02 4.72
C ALA A 90 -8.47 0.85 5.02
N ILE A 91 -8.89 0.91 6.28
CA ILE A 91 -10.04 1.69 6.76
C ILE A 91 -9.67 3.18 6.76
N SER A 92 -10.60 4.05 6.37
CA SER A 92 -10.36 5.50 6.32
C SER A 92 -11.39 6.35 7.07
N GLU A 93 -12.56 5.78 7.36
CA GLU A 93 -13.71 6.53 7.86
C GLU A 93 -13.66 6.74 9.38
N ASN A 94 -13.01 5.84 10.11
CA ASN A 94 -12.95 5.88 11.57
C ASN A 94 -11.51 5.69 12.06
N PHE A 95 -10.86 6.78 12.43
CA PHE A 95 -9.46 6.76 12.92
C PHE A 95 -9.31 5.95 14.22
N GLN A 96 -10.30 5.97 15.11
CA GLN A 96 -10.26 5.19 16.35
C GLN A 96 -10.13 3.69 16.04
N GLN A 97 -10.95 3.17 15.13
CA GLN A 97 -10.87 1.76 14.71
C GLN A 97 -9.51 1.45 14.06
N VAL A 98 -8.98 2.34 13.21
CA VAL A 98 -7.66 2.15 12.61
C VAL A 98 -6.59 2.03 13.68
N LEU A 99 -6.63 2.86 14.71
CA LEU A 99 -5.67 2.84 15.81
C LEU A 99 -5.83 1.57 16.66
N GLU A 100 -7.03 1.21 17.06
CA GLU A 100 -7.34 -0.01 17.82
C GLU A 100 -6.85 -1.27 17.09
N ILE A 101 -7.16 -1.39 15.80
CA ILE A 101 -6.70 -2.51 14.98
C ILE A 101 -5.17 -2.52 14.85
N THR A 102 -4.54 -1.36 14.71
CA THR A 102 -3.07 -1.27 14.60
C THR A 102 -2.39 -1.78 15.86
N VAL A 103 -2.87 -1.37 17.04
CA VAL A 103 -2.37 -1.86 18.34
C VAL A 103 -2.60 -3.37 18.46
N LEU A 104 -3.81 -3.83 18.12
CA LEU A 104 -4.15 -5.25 18.20
C LEU A 104 -3.28 -6.11 17.29
N LEU A 105 -2.93 -5.63 16.08
CA LEU A 105 -2.03 -6.33 15.18
C LEU A 105 -0.61 -6.46 15.77
N GLU A 106 -0.11 -5.43 16.43
CA GLU A 106 1.17 -5.46 17.15
C GLU A 106 1.13 -6.49 18.29
N ASP A 107 0.09 -6.44 19.14
CA ASP A 107 -0.11 -7.37 20.26
C ASP A 107 -0.22 -8.82 19.81
N LEU A 108 -0.84 -9.08 18.66
CA LEU A 108 -0.95 -10.40 18.05
C LEU A 108 0.30 -10.85 17.27
N GLY A 109 1.35 -10.03 17.25
CA GLY A 109 2.65 -10.34 16.67
C GLY A 109 2.67 -10.31 15.13
N CYS A 110 1.94 -9.39 14.51
CA CYS A 110 2.05 -9.12 13.08
C CYS A 110 3.48 -8.75 12.71
N LYS A 111 4.03 -9.33 11.63
CA LYS A 111 5.42 -9.09 11.22
C LYS A 111 5.67 -7.70 10.67
N TYR A 112 4.68 -7.14 9.98
CA TYR A 112 4.78 -5.82 9.38
C TYR A 112 3.38 -5.22 9.19
N THR A 113 3.12 -4.12 9.86
CA THR A 113 1.81 -3.46 9.85
C THR A 113 1.86 -2.15 9.08
N VAL A 114 1.02 -2.06 8.06
CA VAL A 114 0.81 -0.83 7.28
C VAL A 114 -0.56 -0.27 7.61
N ALA A 115 -0.64 0.99 8.00
CA ALA A 115 -1.90 1.63 8.30
C ALA A 115 -2.16 2.85 7.40
N ARG A 116 -3.43 3.14 7.10
CA ARG A 116 -3.81 4.32 6.33
C ARG A 116 -4.14 5.49 7.24
N ALA A 117 -3.56 6.65 6.96
CA ALA A 117 -3.88 7.90 7.61
C ALA A 117 -4.57 8.88 6.65
N THR A 118 -5.43 9.75 7.20
CA THR A 118 -6.08 10.86 6.47
C THR A 118 -5.61 12.23 6.96
N ARG A 119 -4.77 12.27 8.01
CA ARG A 119 -4.22 13.50 8.61
C ARG A 119 -2.82 13.24 9.14
N GLU A 120 -1.98 14.28 9.14
CA GLU A 120 -0.60 14.18 9.63
C GLU A 120 -0.50 13.74 11.10
N VAL A 121 -1.44 14.20 11.95
CA VAL A 121 -1.49 13.77 13.34
C VAL A 121 -1.80 12.27 13.47
N HIS A 122 -2.66 11.73 12.60
CA HIS A 122 -2.97 10.29 12.56
C HIS A 122 -1.72 9.48 12.21
N LYS A 123 -0.95 9.92 11.19
CA LYS A 123 0.32 9.28 10.82
C LYS A 123 1.26 9.15 12.02
N LYS A 124 1.46 10.25 12.76
CA LYS A 124 2.33 10.24 13.95
C LYS A 124 1.84 9.31 15.06
N LEU A 125 0.52 9.25 15.27
CA LEU A 125 -0.06 8.37 16.27
C LEU A 125 0.05 6.90 15.88
N LEU A 126 -0.25 6.54 14.65
CA LEU A 126 -0.15 5.16 14.15
C LEU A 126 1.28 4.63 14.24
N LEU A 127 2.28 5.40 13.79
CA LEU A 127 3.70 5.02 13.90
C LEU A 127 4.16 4.81 15.35
N ARG A 128 3.56 5.51 16.33
CA ARG A 128 3.90 5.35 17.75
C ARG A 128 3.18 4.17 18.41
N ASN A 129 2.17 3.64 17.75
CA ASN A 129 1.29 2.61 18.29
C ASN A 129 1.28 1.35 17.39
N GLY A 130 2.44 0.96 16.86
CA GLY A 130 2.64 -0.35 16.25
C GLY A 130 2.53 -0.41 14.73
N ALA A 131 2.30 0.70 14.02
CA ALA A 131 2.44 0.69 12.57
C ALA A 131 3.91 0.83 12.17
N ASP A 132 4.41 -0.07 11.34
CA ASP A 132 5.75 0.02 10.74
C ASP A 132 5.78 1.07 9.62
N HIS A 133 4.68 1.18 8.88
CA HIS A 133 4.54 2.16 7.82
C HIS A 133 3.13 2.75 7.80
N VAL A 134 3.03 4.04 7.45
CA VAL A 134 1.75 4.72 7.34
C VAL A 134 1.63 5.41 5.99
N ILE A 135 0.60 5.02 5.25
CA ILE A 135 0.24 5.59 3.96
C ILE A 135 -0.69 6.79 4.18
N TYR A 136 -0.29 7.95 3.70
CA TYR A 136 -1.16 9.12 3.57
C TYR A 136 -1.39 9.39 2.08
N ALA A 137 -2.22 8.54 1.46
CA ALA A 137 -2.36 8.44 0.01
C ALA A 137 -2.69 9.78 -0.67
N GLU A 138 -3.60 10.57 -0.10
CA GLU A 138 -4.01 11.86 -0.67
C GLU A 138 -2.85 12.86 -0.72
N LYS A 139 -2.02 12.90 0.32
CA LYS A 139 -0.84 13.77 0.39
C LYS A 139 0.24 13.30 -0.58
N GLU A 140 0.59 12.02 -0.52
CA GLU A 140 1.64 11.43 -1.37
C GLU A 140 1.31 11.57 -2.87
N ILE A 141 0.04 11.33 -3.25
CA ILE A 141 -0.41 11.51 -4.62
C ILE A 141 -0.38 13.00 -5.02
N ALA A 142 -0.85 13.90 -4.14
CA ALA A 142 -0.85 15.33 -4.41
C ALA A 142 0.57 15.89 -4.60
N GLU A 143 1.51 15.48 -3.75
CA GLU A 143 2.93 15.86 -3.86
C GLU A 143 3.53 15.35 -5.18
N ARG A 144 3.27 14.09 -5.53
CA ARG A 144 3.75 13.49 -6.78
C ARG A 144 3.16 14.20 -8.01
N LEU A 145 1.87 14.50 -8.01
CA LEU A 145 1.21 15.22 -9.11
C LEU A 145 1.69 16.66 -9.21
N ALA A 146 1.89 17.35 -8.06
CA ALA A 146 2.42 18.71 -8.06
C ALA A 146 3.83 18.79 -8.67
N MET A 147 4.70 17.85 -8.34
CA MET A 147 6.03 17.76 -8.97
C MET A 147 5.94 17.46 -10.47
N ARG A 148 5.10 16.49 -10.84
CA ARG A 148 4.95 16.07 -12.24
C ARG A 148 4.41 17.18 -13.14
N TYR A 149 3.41 17.92 -12.68
CA TYR A 149 2.76 18.98 -13.46
C TYR A 149 3.32 20.37 -13.21
N GLY A 150 4.04 20.56 -12.10
CA GLY A 150 4.68 21.83 -11.75
C GLY A 150 6.02 22.09 -12.44
N ALA A 151 6.60 21.10 -13.10
CA ALA A 151 7.87 21.23 -13.80
C ALA A 151 7.74 20.85 -15.28
N ASP A 152 8.23 21.72 -16.16
CA ASP A 152 8.06 21.57 -17.62
C ASP A 152 8.70 20.33 -18.23
N ASN A 153 9.62 19.66 -17.52
CA ASN A 153 10.41 18.54 -18.06
C ASN A 153 10.45 17.29 -17.17
N ILE A 154 9.68 17.22 -16.08
CA ILE A 154 9.61 16.03 -15.21
C ILE A 154 8.39 15.20 -15.60
N PHE A 155 8.63 13.95 -16.04
CA PHE A 155 7.56 13.02 -16.41
C PHE A 155 7.14 12.13 -15.26
N ASP A 156 8.09 11.71 -14.42
CA ASP A 156 7.82 10.93 -13.20
C ASP A 156 8.93 11.13 -12.16
N TYR A 157 8.62 10.79 -10.91
CA TYR A 157 9.52 10.96 -9.78
C TYR A 157 9.25 9.88 -8.73
N VAL A 158 10.32 9.32 -8.20
CA VAL A 158 10.29 8.38 -7.08
C VAL A 158 11.28 8.85 -6.02
N GLU A 159 10.77 9.20 -4.86
CA GLU A 159 11.60 9.47 -3.68
C GLU A 159 12.15 8.16 -3.13
N LEU A 160 13.45 8.08 -2.91
CA LEU A 160 14.11 6.90 -2.36
C LEU A 160 14.34 7.05 -0.86
N THR A 161 15.10 8.08 -0.44
CA THR A 161 15.38 8.38 0.97
C THR A 161 15.81 9.82 1.12
N GLY A 162 15.20 10.57 2.05
CA GLY A 162 15.59 11.94 2.37
C GLY A 162 15.67 12.85 1.14
N ASP A 163 16.86 13.32 0.80
CA ASP A 163 17.08 14.24 -0.33
C ASP A 163 17.38 13.53 -1.66
N ILE A 164 17.24 12.19 -1.74
CA ILE A 164 17.56 11.40 -2.94
C ILE A 164 16.27 10.92 -3.60
N GLY A 165 16.11 11.23 -4.88
CA GLY A 165 15.00 10.77 -5.72
C GLY A 165 15.46 10.37 -7.12
N ILE A 166 14.68 9.54 -7.79
CA ILE A 166 14.83 9.22 -9.21
C ILE A 166 13.83 10.05 -9.98
N TYR A 167 14.32 10.79 -10.98
CA TYR A 167 13.50 11.63 -11.84
C TYR A 167 13.54 11.10 -13.27
N GLU A 168 12.37 10.89 -13.87
CA GLU A 168 12.24 10.73 -15.32
C GLU A 168 12.11 12.12 -15.94
N ILE A 169 13.13 12.55 -16.67
CA ILE A 169 13.17 13.88 -17.29
C ILE A 169 13.24 13.80 -18.81
N GLY A 170 12.60 14.76 -19.48
CA GLY A 170 12.84 14.99 -20.90
C GLY A 170 14.26 15.53 -21.13
N LEU A 171 15.02 14.88 -22.01
CA LEU A 171 16.37 15.35 -22.35
C LEU A 171 16.30 16.75 -22.97
N PRO A 172 16.95 17.74 -22.35
CA PRO A 172 17.09 19.07 -22.94
C PRO A 172 17.75 18.98 -24.31
N ILE A 173 17.30 19.79 -25.26
CA ILE A 173 17.84 19.80 -26.63
C ILE A 173 19.36 19.97 -26.63
N LYS A 174 19.90 20.72 -25.67
CA LYS A 174 21.36 20.95 -25.48
C LYS A 174 22.16 19.70 -25.07
N TRP A 175 21.49 18.63 -24.61
CA TRP A 175 22.13 17.35 -24.22
C TRP A 175 22.04 16.31 -25.33
N LYS A 176 21.36 16.61 -26.43
CA LYS A 176 21.44 15.81 -27.65
C LYS A 176 22.82 16.10 -28.23
N GLY A 177 23.77 15.19 -28.00
CA GLY A 177 25.11 15.32 -28.47
C GLY A 177 25.12 15.64 -29.95
N GLU A 178 25.86 16.67 -30.31
CA GLU A 178 26.29 16.88 -31.69
C GLU A 178 27.16 15.68 -32.04
N SER A 179 26.73 14.92 -33.06
CA SER A 179 27.51 13.84 -33.69
C SER A 179 28.57 14.40 -34.58
#